data_7cf269961bb1925cb381231c13aef67c
#
_entry.id   7cf269961bb1925cb381231c13aef67c
#
_cell.length_a   1.000
_cell.length_b   1.000
_cell.length_c   1.000
_cell.angle_alpha   90.00
_cell.angle_beta   90.00
_cell.angle_gamma   90.00
#
_symmetry.space_group_name_H-M   'P 1'
#
loop_
_entity.id
_entity.type
_entity.pdbx_description
1 polymer ?
#
loop_
_entity_poly.entity_id
_entity_poly.type
_entity_poly.pdbx_seq_one_letter_code
_entity_poly.pdbx_strand_id
1 'polypeptide(L)'
;MFDDMIKAVRGAKCVAAMTGAGVSTLCGIPDFRGPKGLYKNPDAERIFDIDWFDRDPSVYYRGCSELVYGLGAFEPGPVHRALKRLEDAGHLDGIITQNIDMLHQKAGSSNVYEVHGSPIVHHCRLCGDEKSFDEIMAMVNANGGSEKLGAPYVPRCKCGGAYKPDITFFGEQLPEMAFMKSQELAMRADVMLVLGTSLTVFPAAGIPRLTLQKGGKVFIVNAQPTSLDKYVAGCFPDLAEFSAAIEAAFA
;
A
#
# COMPACT_ATOMS: atom_id res chain seq x y z
N MET A 1 19.60 17.19 7.67
CA MET A 1 18.31 16.85 8.33
C MET A 1 18.20 15.33 8.55
N PHE A 2 18.55 14.49 7.56
CA PHE A 2 18.41 13.02 7.63
C PHE A 2 19.67 12.28 8.09
N ASP A 3 20.71 12.96 8.58
CA ASP A 3 22.02 12.38 8.85
C ASP A 3 22.00 11.24 9.87
N ASP A 4 21.24 11.42 10.97
CA ASP A 4 21.10 10.38 12.01
C ASP A 4 20.35 9.14 11.48
N MET A 5 19.33 9.34 10.64
CA MET A 5 18.61 8.25 9.99
C MET A 5 19.52 7.50 9.01
N ILE A 6 20.23 8.22 8.14
CA ILE A 6 21.17 7.64 7.16
C ILE A 6 22.28 6.87 7.88
N LYS A 7 22.84 7.44 8.96
CA LYS A 7 23.83 6.76 9.81
C LYS A 7 23.28 5.50 10.44
N ALA A 8 22.04 5.54 10.93
CA ALA A 8 21.38 4.38 11.50
C ALA A 8 21.16 3.27 10.45
N VAL A 9 20.67 3.63 9.25
CA VAL A 9 20.49 2.70 8.12
C VAL A 9 21.81 2.03 7.73
N ARG A 10 22.90 2.80 7.58
CA ARG A 10 24.22 2.26 7.23
C ARG A 10 24.81 1.32 8.29
N GLY A 11 24.49 1.54 9.56
CA GLY A 11 24.99 0.74 10.67
C GLY A 11 24.09 -0.44 11.06
N ALA A 12 22.89 -0.55 10.49
CA ALA A 12 21.94 -1.61 10.80
C ALA A 12 22.29 -2.93 10.11
N LYS A 13 21.96 -4.04 10.75
CA LYS A 13 22.05 -5.39 10.16
C LYS A 13 20.77 -5.77 9.42
N CYS A 14 19.65 -5.20 9.84
CA CYS A 14 18.35 -5.42 9.23
C CYS A 14 17.58 -4.09 9.20
N VAL A 15 17.18 -3.66 8.01
CA VAL A 15 16.35 -2.47 7.79
C VAL A 15 15.05 -2.87 7.12
N ALA A 16 13.94 -2.43 7.69
CA ALA A 16 12.61 -2.56 7.11
C ALA A 16 12.07 -1.19 6.70
N ALA A 17 11.25 -1.16 5.65
CA ALA A 17 10.42 0.00 5.34
C ALA A 17 8.94 -0.37 5.48
N MET A 18 8.13 0.52 6.06
CA MET A 18 6.68 0.43 6.04
C MET A 18 6.12 1.62 5.29
N THR A 19 5.31 1.39 4.24
CA THR A 19 4.78 2.44 3.39
C THR A 19 3.25 2.49 3.42
N GLY A 20 2.70 3.68 3.23
CA GLY A 20 1.28 3.93 3.02
C GLY A 20 1.03 4.85 1.83
N ALA A 21 -0.21 5.23 1.58
CA ALA A 21 -0.64 5.94 0.37
C ALA A 21 0.08 7.28 0.12
N GLY A 22 0.62 7.90 1.17
CA GLY A 22 1.41 9.13 1.06
C GLY A 22 2.62 9.00 0.14
N VAL A 23 3.27 7.81 0.02
CA VAL A 23 4.43 7.65 -0.87
C VAL A 23 4.04 7.73 -2.35
N SER A 24 2.79 7.42 -2.68
CA SER A 24 2.26 7.40 -4.03
C SER A 24 1.63 8.74 -4.45
N THR A 25 1.48 9.69 -3.51
CA THR A 25 0.99 11.05 -3.86
C THR A 25 1.96 11.78 -4.78
N LEU A 26 3.26 11.50 -4.67
CA LEU A 26 4.29 12.02 -5.57
C LEU A 26 4.25 11.40 -6.98
N CYS A 27 3.43 10.36 -7.17
CA CYS A 27 3.16 9.74 -8.47
C CYS A 27 1.84 10.21 -9.08
N GLY A 28 1.07 11.06 -8.38
CA GLY A 28 -0.26 11.52 -8.80
C GLY A 28 -1.42 10.65 -8.31
N ILE A 29 -1.17 9.59 -7.54
CA ILE A 29 -2.22 8.78 -6.93
C ILE A 29 -2.70 9.49 -5.65
N PRO A 30 -4.01 9.80 -5.52
CA PRO A 30 -4.51 10.44 -4.31
C PRO A 30 -4.39 9.48 -3.11
N ASP A 31 -4.06 10.03 -1.94
CA ASP A 31 -4.12 9.27 -0.70
C ASP A 31 -5.57 9.08 -0.20
N PHE A 32 -5.74 8.30 0.87
CA PHE A 32 -7.07 8.04 1.43
C PHE A 32 -7.53 9.11 2.42
N ARG A 33 -6.63 9.71 3.22
CA ARG A 33 -6.95 10.56 4.38
C ARG A 33 -6.39 11.98 4.35
N GLY A 34 -5.52 12.27 3.39
CA GLY A 34 -4.92 13.60 3.22
C GLY A 34 -5.94 14.68 2.84
N PRO A 35 -5.48 15.93 2.64
CA PRO A 35 -6.35 17.06 2.32
C PRO A 35 -7.23 16.87 1.07
N LYS A 36 -6.82 16.00 0.15
CA LYS A 36 -7.57 15.60 -1.07
C LYS A 36 -7.93 14.10 -1.06
N GLY A 37 -7.89 13.45 0.10
CA GLY A 37 -8.04 12.01 0.26
C GLY A 37 -9.44 11.50 -0.09
N LEU A 38 -9.47 10.24 -0.53
CA LEU A 38 -10.70 9.56 -0.97
C LEU A 38 -11.78 9.52 0.09
N TYR A 39 -11.44 9.34 1.37
CA TYR A 39 -12.41 9.29 2.49
C TYR A 39 -13.06 10.62 2.84
N LYS A 40 -12.81 11.70 2.08
CA LYS A 40 -13.65 12.90 2.14
C LYS A 40 -15.00 12.73 1.47
N ASN A 41 -15.13 11.73 0.60
CA ASN A 41 -16.43 11.32 0.09
C ASN A 41 -17.13 10.45 1.17
N PRO A 42 -18.33 10.80 1.65
CA PRO A 42 -19.06 10.02 2.67
C PRO A 42 -19.33 8.56 2.26
N ASP A 43 -19.37 8.28 0.96
CA ASP A 43 -19.59 6.93 0.44
C ASP A 43 -18.30 6.11 0.27
N ALA A 44 -17.12 6.72 0.47
CA ALA A 44 -15.85 6.05 0.21
C ALA A 44 -15.58 4.85 1.14
N GLU A 45 -16.08 4.88 2.38
CA GLU A 45 -15.95 3.73 3.29
C GLU A 45 -16.72 2.52 2.78
N ARG A 46 -17.87 2.72 2.10
CA ARG A 46 -18.68 1.63 1.52
C ARG A 46 -18.02 0.95 0.33
N ILE A 47 -17.13 1.65 -0.38
CA ILE A 47 -16.43 1.15 -1.56
C ILE A 47 -15.55 -0.05 -1.20
N PHE A 48 -14.87 0.02 -0.04
CA PHE A 48 -13.96 -1.03 0.45
C PHE A 48 -14.55 -1.76 1.67
N ASP A 49 -15.85 -1.97 1.73
CA ASP A 49 -16.54 -2.71 2.78
C ASP A 49 -17.06 -4.03 2.22
N ILE A 50 -16.75 -5.16 2.88
CA ILE A 50 -17.08 -6.49 2.35
C ILE A 50 -18.59 -6.77 2.38
N ASP A 51 -19.31 -6.30 3.38
CA ASP A 51 -20.75 -6.48 3.49
C ASP A 51 -21.48 -5.68 2.40
N TRP A 52 -20.97 -4.48 2.06
CA TRP A 52 -21.48 -3.70 0.94
C TRP A 52 -21.19 -4.36 -0.40
N PHE A 53 -19.96 -4.88 -0.58
CA PHE A 53 -19.62 -5.60 -1.81
C PHE A 53 -20.51 -6.82 -2.04
N ASP A 54 -20.77 -7.61 -1.00
CA ASP A 54 -21.60 -8.81 -1.09
C ASP A 54 -23.09 -8.48 -1.37
N ARG A 55 -23.58 -7.32 -0.93
CA ARG A 55 -24.95 -6.82 -1.22
C ARG A 55 -25.07 -6.21 -2.62
N ASP A 56 -24.13 -5.34 -2.96
CA ASP A 56 -24.11 -4.61 -4.23
C ASP A 56 -22.67 -4.32 -4.69
N PRO A 57 -22.04 -5.24 -5.43
CA PRO A 57 -20.67 -5.04 -5.92
C PRO A 57 -20.53 -3.85 -6.89
N SER A 58 -21.64 -3.30 -7.39
CA SER A 58 -21.59 -2.14 -8.27
C SER A 58 -21.07 -0.89 -7.57
N VAL A 59 -21.22 -0.79 -6.25
CA VAL A 59 -20.67 0.31 -5.43
C VAL A 59 -19.13 0.35 -5.54
N TYR A 60 -18.48 -0.80 -5.39
CA TYR A 60 -17.05 -0.92 -5.58
C TYR A 60 -16.61 -0.58 -6.99
N TYR A 61 -17.21 -1.24 -8.00
CA TYR A 61 -16.81 -1.05 -9.40
C TYR A 61 -17.05 0.36 -9.90
N ARG A 62 -18.04 1.09 -9.39
CA ARG A 62 -18.27 2.51 -9.67
C ARG A 62 -17.20 3.39 -9.00
N GLY A 63 -16.93 3.15 -7.73
CA GLY A 63 -16.01 3.99 -6.94
C GLY A 63 -14.54 3.76 -7.27
N CYS A 64 -14.17 2.58 -7.78
CA CYS A 64 -12.78 2.17 -8.02
C CYS A 64 -12.38 2.13 -9.50
N SER A 65 -13.29 2.47 -10.42
CA SER A 65 -13.02 2.36 -11.86
C SER A 65 -11.77 3.12 -12.31
N GLU A 66 -11.57 4.32 -11.78
CA GLU A 66 -10.38 5.12 -12.08
C GLU A 66 -9.22 4.79 -11.14
N LEU A 67 -9.52 4.59 -9.85
CA LEU A 67 -8.50 4.42 -8.82
C LEU A 67 -7.77 3.09 -8.92
N VAL A 68 -8.50 1.97 -8.96
CA VAL A 68 -7.90 0.63 -8.97
C VAL A 68 -7.56 0.20 -10.38
N TYR A 69 -8.50 0.35 -11.30
CA TYR A 69 -8.33 -0.09 -12.67
C TYR A 69 -7.54 0.90 -13.54
N GLY A 70 -7.27 2.11 -13.06
CA GLY A 70 -6.32 3.07 -13.64
C GLY A 70 -4.87 2.93 -13.14
N LEU A 71 -4.60 2.06 -12.15
CA LEU A 71 -3.27 1.93 -11.52
C LEU A 71 -2.15 1.60 -12.50
N GLY A 72 -2.44 0.85 -13.56
CA GLY A 72 -1.47 0.49 -14.58
C GLY A 72 -0.80 1.68 -15.31
N ALA A 73 -1.44 2.84 -15.32
CA ALA A 73 -0.92 4.05 -15.96
C ALA A 73 0.14 4.80 -15.12
N PHE A 74 0.26 4.49 -13.82
CA PHE A 74 1.20 5.19 -12.94
C PHE A 74 2.58 4.55 -12.95
N GLU A 75 3.61 5.41 -12.82
CA GLU A 75 5.00 4.99 -12.72
C GLU A 75 5.53 5.17 -11.29
N PRO A 76 6.54 4.34 -10.88
CA PRO A 76 7.16 4.46 -9.57
C PRO A 76 7.72 5.86 -9.32
N GLY A 77 7.33 6.47 -8.22
CA GLY A 77 7.76 7.81 -7.82
C GLY A 77 9.10 7.81 -7.07
N PRO A 78 9.52 8.99 -6.57
CA PRO A 78 10.82 9.15 -5.92
C PRO A 78 11.04 8.21 -4.73
N VAL A 79 10.03 8.02 -3.87
CA VAL A 79 10.15 7.14 -2.69
C VAL A 79 10.33 5.68 -3.10
N HIS A 80 9.60 5.21 -4.13
CA HIS A 80 9.74 3.84 -4.62
C HIS A 80 11.15 3.59 -5.14
N ARG A 81 11.71 4.52 -5.92
CA ARG A 81 13.08 4.45 -6.43
C ARG A 81 14.12 4.53 -5.33
N ALA A 82 13.93 5.41 -4.33
CA ALA A 82 14.83 5.52 -3.19
C ALA A 82 14.88 4.21 -2.36
N LEU A 83 13.74 3.56 -2.14
CA LEU A 83 13.70 2.27 -1.46
C LEU A 83 14.36 1.17 -2.29
N LYS A 84 14.14 1.15 -3.61
CA LYS A 84 14.84 0.22 -4.51
C LYS A 84 16.34 0.44 -4.49
N ARG A 85 16.82 1.69 -4.44
CA ARG A 85 18.25 2.00 -4.30
C ARG A 85 18.82 1.48 -2.98
N LEU A 86 18.10 1.61 -1.86
CA LEU A 86 18.54 1.04 -0.58
C LEU A 86 18.62 -0.50 -0.66
N GLU A 87 17.69 -1.14 -1.33
CA GLU A 87 17.71 -2.59 -1.55
C GLU A 87 18.92 -3.01 -2.39
N ASP A 88 19.19 -2.33 -3.52
CA ASP A 88 20.31 -2.59 -4.40
C ASP A 88 21.68 -2.35 -3.71
N ALA A 89 21.75 -1.38 -2.81
CA ALA A 89 22.93 -1.12 -2.00
C ALA A 89 23.09 -2.10 -0.81
N GLY A 90 22.17 -3.06 -0.63
CA GLY A 90 22.18 -4.04 0.46
C GLY A 90 21.82 -3.45 1.83
N HIS A 91 21.07 -2.34 1.84
CA HIS A 91 20.67 -1.62 3.05
C HIS A 91 19.15 -1.66 3.30
N LEU A 92 18.38 -2.53 2.61
CA LEU A 92 16.97 -2.72 2.86
C LEU A 92 16.62 -4.20 2.69
N ASP A 93 16.08 -4.81 3.74
CA ASP A 93 15.73 -6.23 3.77
C ASP A 93 14.33 -6.51 3.25
N GLY A 94 13.43 -5.52 3.30
CA GLY A 94 12.08 -5.66 2.76
C GLY A 94 11.19 -4.45 3.02
N ILE A 95 10.10 -4.43 2.27
CA ILE A 95 9.08 -3.39 2.29
C ILE A 95 7.76 -4.00 2.75
N ILE A 96 7.15 -3.41 3.77
CA ILE A 96 5.81 -3.70 4.25
C ILE A 96 4.92 -2.59 3.69
N THR A 97 4.02 -2.91 2.77
CA THR A 97 3.18 -1.87 2.18
C THR A 97 1.70 -2.05 2.49
N GLN A 98 1.05 -0.95 2.83
CA GLN A 98 -0.41 -0.84 2.93
C GLN A 98 -1.05 -0.53 1.57
N ASN A 99 -0.22 -0.18 0.57
CA ASN A 99 -0.68 0.21 -0.75
C ASN A 99 -1.04 -1.01 -1.60
N ILE A 100 -1.99 -0.79 -2.50
CA ILE A 100 -2.49 -1.76 -3.46
C ILE A 100 -2.07 -1.41 -4.90
N ASP A 101 -1.16 -0.45 -5.06
CA ASP A 101 -0.81 0.15 -6.35
C ASP A 101 0.30 -0.59 -7.11
N MET A 102 0.94 -1.58 -6.50
CA MET A 102 2.02 -2.41 -7.07
C MET A 102 3.27 -1.61 -7.50
N LEU A 103 3.40 -0.35 -7.09
CA LEU A 103 4.49 0.52 -7.56
C LEU A 103 5.86 0.14 -6.98
N HIS A 104 5.92 -0.53 -5.82
CA HIS A 104 7.18 -1.08 -5.30
C HIS A 104 7.71 -2.21 -6.20
N GLN A 105 6.84 -3.15 -6.61
CA GLN A 105 7.19 -4.22 -7.53
C GLN A 105 7.56 -3.66 -8.91
N LYS A 106 6.80 -2.67 -9.40
CA LYS A 106 7.10 -1.99 -10.66
C LYS A 106 8.42 -1.23 -10.62
N ALA A 107 8.86 -0.75 -9.44
CA ALA A 107 10.19 -0.17 -9.22
C ALA A 107 11.31 -1.22 -9.20
N GLY A 108 10.98 -2.52 -9.16
CA GLY A 108 11.92 -3.64 -9.11
C GLY A 108 12.24 -4.13 -7.70
N SER A 109 11.54 -3.68 -6.64
CA SER A 109 11.72 -4.21 -5.29
C SER A 109 11.28 -5.67 -5.20
N SER A 110 12.10 -6.52 -4.55
CA SER A 110 11.92 -7.98 -4.53
C SER A 110 11.14 -8.46 -3.31
N ASN A 111 11.43 -7.91 -2.13
CA ASN A 111 10.82 -8.32 -0.88
C ASN A 111 9.72 -7.33 -0.47
N VAL A 112 8.54 -7.43 -1.09
CA VAL A 112 7.38 -6.57 -0.83
C VAL A 112 6.26 -7.39 -0.19
N TYR A 113 5.84 -7.01 1.01
CA TYR A 113 4.74 -7.63 1.75
C TYR A 113 3.52 -6.71 1.72
N GLU A 114 2.54 -7.05 0.87
CA GLU A 114 1.31 -6.29 0.66
C GLU A 114 0.28 -6.65 1.73
N VAL A 115 0.29 -5.95 2.86
CA VAL A 115 -0.56 -6.29 4.01
C VAL A 115 -2.05 -6.00 3.79
N HIS A 116 -2.40 -5.24 2.77
CA HIS A 116 -3.78 -5.03 2.34
C HIS A 116 -4.09 -5.74 1.01
N GLY A 117 -3.23 -6.68 0.60
CA GLY A 117 -3.38 -7.39 -0.66
C GLY A 117 -3.12 -6.53 -1.89
N SER A 118 -3.49 -7.04 -3.05
CA SER A 118 -3.34 -6.33 -4.33
C SER A 118 -4.42 -6.75 -5.33
N PRO A 119 -4.67 -5.95 -6.39
CA PRO A 119 -5.68 -6.28 -7.39
C PRO A 119 -5.21 -7.27 -8.46
N ILE A 120 -4.01 -7.86 -8.33
CA ILE A 120 -3.43 -8.75 -9.37
C ILE A 120 -4.34 -9.93 -9.67
N VAL A 121 -4.96 -10.51 -8.65
CA VAL A 121 -5.90 -11.62 -8.75
C VAL A 121 -7.26 -11.19 -8.23
N HIS A 122 -8.29 -11.70 -8.87
CA HIS A 122 -9.69 -11.54 -8.48
C HIS A 122 -10.32 -12.91 -8.31
N HIS A 123 -11.07 -13.11 -7.24
CA HIS A 123 -11.78 -14.34 -6.96
C HIS A 123 -13.29 -14.15 -7.09
N CYS A 124 -13.94 -15.13 -7.71
CA CYS A 124 -15.42 -15.19 -7.72
C CYS A 124 -15.94 -15.44 -6.30
N ARG A 125 -16.82 -14.55 -5.82
CA ARG A 125 -17.42 -14.64 -4.48
C ARG A 125 -18.29 -15.88 -4.22
N LEU A 126 -18.74 -16.58 -5.26
CA LEU A 126 -19.58 -17.78 -5.11
C LEU A 126 -18.82 -19.10 -5.27
N CYS A 127 -17.91 -19.20 -6.24
CA CYS A 127 -17.25 -20.48 -6.56
C CYS A 127 -15.72 -20.46 -6.45
N GLY A 128 -15.11 -19.32 -6.13
CA GLY A 128 -13.67 -19.18 -6.01
C GLY A 128 -12.89 -19.18 -7.33
N ASP A 129 -13.56 -19.16 -8.49
CA ASP A 129 -12.90 -19.08 -9.80
C ASP A 129 -12.02 -17.82 -9.86
N GLU A 130 -10.81 -17.98 -10.41
CA GLU A 130 -9.79 -16.95 -10.41
C GLU A 130 -9.69 -16.24 -11.76
N LYS A 131 -9.45 -14.93 -11.73
CA LYS A 131 -9.16 -14.09 -12.89
C LYS A 131 -7.99 -13.16 -12.58
N SER A 132 -7.09 -13.00 -13.55
CA SER A 132 -6.05 -11.98 -13.46
C SER A 132 -6.64 -10.57 -13.58
N PHE A 133 -5.88 -9.57 -13.13
CA PHE A 133 -6.23 -8.16 -13.33
C PHE A 133 -6.52 -7.84 -14.79
N ASP A 134 -5.69 -8.33 -15.72
CA ASP A 134 -5.84 -8.07 -17.16
C ASP A 134 -7.12 -8.71 -17.74
N GLU A 135 -7.49 -9.91 -17.29
CA GLU A 135 -8.75 -10.56 -17.70
C GLU A 135 -9.97 -9.75 -17.22
N ILE A 136 -9.94 -9.26 -15.96
CA ILE A 136 -11.00 -8.40 -15.43
C ILE A 136 -11.06 -7.08 -16.21
N MET A 137 -9.90 -6.46 -16.50
CA MET A 137 -9.84 -5.26 -17.33
C MET A 137 -10.42 -5.49 -18.72
N ALA A 138 -10.11 -6.63 -19.35
CA ALA A 138 -10.69 -7.00 -20.64
C ALA A 138 -12.23 -7.13 -20.57
N MET A 139 -12.77 -7.73 -19.50
CA MET A 139 -14.22 -7.83 -19.27
C MET A 139 -14.86 -6.45 -19.08
N VAL A 140 -14.26 -5.57 -18.30
CA VAL A 140 -14.74 -4.20 -18.07
C VAL A 140 -14.73 -3.40 -19.37
N ASN A 141 -13.62 -3.45 -20.12
CA ASN A 141 -13.46 -2.69 -21.37
C ASN A 141 -14.41 -3.19 -22.49
N ALA A 142 -14.60 -4.51 -22.60
CA ALA A 142 -15.51 -5.11 -23.58
C ALA A 142 -16.99 -4.67 -23.37
N ASN A 143 -17.35 -4.29 -22.14
CA ASN A 143 -18.70 -3.84 -21.79
C ASN A 143 -18.80 -2.31 -21.68
N GLY A 144 -17.92 -1.56 -22.34
CA GLY A 144 -18.01 -0.11 -22.47
C GLY A 144 -17.31 0.71 -21.39
N GLY A 145 -16.55 0.04 -20.50
CA GLY A 145 -15.94 0.68 -19.36
C GLY A 145 -16.96 1.15 -18.32
N SER A 146 -16.48 1.77 -17.25
CA SER A 146 -17.35 2.23 -16.16
C SER A 146 -18.25 3.43 -16.53
N GLU A 147 -17.91 4.17 -17.59
CA GLU A 147 -18.58 5.45 -17.89
C GLU A 147 -19.75 5.36 -18.90
N LYS A 148 -19.74 4.37 -19.80
CA LYS A 148 -20.70 4.36 -20.94
C LYS A 148 -22.08 3.80 -20.67
N LEU A 149 -22.31 3.11 -19.54
CA LEU A 149 -23.55 2.36 -19.32
C LEU A 149 -24.51 2.98 -18.28
N GLY A 150 -24.21 4.16 -17.73
CA GLY A 150 -25.07 4.75 -16.69
C GLY A 150 -25.14 3.92 -15.38
N ALA A 151 -24.70 2.66 -15.44
CA ALA A 151 -24.43 1.77 -14.32
C ALA A 151 -23.08 1.09 -14.55
N PRO A 152 -22.23 0.94 -13.53
CA PRO A 152 -20.93 0.30 -13.66
C PRO A 152 -21.11 -1.16 -14.06
N TYR A 153 -20.30 -1.61 -15.00
CA TYR A 153 -20.22 -3.03 -15.30
C TYR A 153 -19.58 -3.78 -14.13
N VAL A 154 -20.26 -4.81 -13.65
CA VAL A 154 -19.72 -5.72 -12.62
C VAL A 154 -19.27 -7.00 -13.30
N PRO A 155 -17.95 -7.30 -13.34
CA PRO A 155 -17.46 -8.57 -13.88
C PRO A 155 -18.05 -9.75 -13.11
N ARG A 156 -18.67 -10.68 -13.84
CA ARG A 156 -19.31 -11.86 -13.25
C ARG A 156 -18.75 -13.16 -13.83
N CYS A 157 -18.59 -14.13 -12.93
CA CYS A 157 -18.28 -15.50 -13.27
C CYS A 157 -19.44 -16.19 -13.99
N LYS A 158 -19.17 -17.27 -14.69
CA LYS A 158 -20.19 -18.14 -15.31
C LYS A 158 -21.22 -18.68 -14.32
N CYS A 159 -20.83 -18.80 -13.02
CA CYS A 159 -21.76 -19.20 -11.96
C CYS A 159 -22.70 -18.07 -11.48
N GLY A 160 -22.54 -16.83 -12.00
CA GLY A 160 -23.29 -15.65 -11.61
C GLY A 160 -22.65 -14.80 -10.51
N GLY A 161 -21.63 -15.30 -9.79
CA GLY A 161 -20.92 -14.59 -8.75
C GLY A 161 -20.11 -13.40 -9.29
N ALA A 162 -20.03 -12.31 -8.52
CA ALA A 162 -19.15 -11.19 -8.84
C ALA A 162 -17.70 -11.56 -8.54
N TYR A 163 -16.77 -11.10 -9.37
CA TYR A 163 -15.35 -11.16 -9.05
C TYR A 163 -14.98 -10.05 -8.07
N LYS A 164 -14.20 -10.38 -7.05
CA LYS A 164 -13.66 -9.44 -6.07
C LYS A 164 -12.13 -9.49 -6.16
N PRO A 165 -11.43 -8.32 -6.22
CA PRO A 165 -9.97 -8.31 -6.14
C PRO A 165 -9.49 -8.81 -4.78
N ASP A 166 -8.26 -9.33 -4.73
CA ASP A 166 -7.58 -9.74 -3.50
C ASP A 166 -7.05 -8.54 -2.68
N ILE A 167 -7.78 -7.44 -2.74
CA ILE A 167 -7.61 -6.29 -1.85
C ILE A 167 -8.40 -6.57 -0.58
N THR A 168 -7.79 -6.33 0.58
CA THR A 168 -8.47 -6.46 1.86
C THR A 168 -9.47 -5.33 2.06
N PHE A 169 -10.75 -5.68 2.16
CA PHE A 169 -11.82 -4.74 2.49
C PHE A 169 -12.02 -4.67 4.00
N PHE A 170 -12.64 -3.60 4.48
CA PHE A 170 -13.10 -3.52 5.86
C PHE A 170 -14.04 -4.69 6.16
N GLY A 171 -13.82 -5.35 7.31
CA GLY A 171 -14.51 -6.59 7.68
C GLY A 171 -13.78 -7.86 7.28
N GLU A 172 -12.75 -7.79 6.43
CA GLU A 172 -11.93 -8.95 6.07
C GLU A 172 -10.65 -9.05 6.93
N GLN A 173 -10.09 -10.25 6.98
CA GLN A 173 -8.78 -10.47 7.57
C GLN A 173 -7.67 -10.07 6.58
N LEU A 174 -6.55 -9.59 7.13
CA LEU A 174 -5.36 -9.30 6.32
C LEU A 174 -4.81 -10.60 5.70
N PRO A 175 -4.11 -10.54 4.55
CA PRO A 175 -3.43 -11.67 3.95
C PRO A 175 -2.44 -12.29 4.96
N GLU A 176 -2.75 -13.49 5.45
CA GLU A 176 -2.06 -14.13 6.57
C GLU A 176 -0.55 -14.19 6.38
N MET A 177 -0.09 -14.69 5.24
CA MET A 177 1.34 -14.83 4.95
C MET A 177 2.06 -13.49 4.85
N ALA A 178 1.46 -12.48 4.21
CA ALA A 178 2.05 -11.16 4.10
C ALA A 178 2.12 -10.48 5.48
N PHE A 179 1.08 -10.62 6.28
CA PHE A 179 1.03 -10.05 7.62
C PHE A 179 2.03 -10.72 8.57
N MET A 180 2.12 -12.06 8.55
CA MET A 180 3.07 -12.84 9.35
C MET A 180 4.53 -12.45 9.00
N LYS A 181 4.88 -12.45 7.71
CA LYS A 181 6.22 -12.04 7.25
C LYS A 181 6.55 -10.59 7.59
N SER A 182 5.56 -9.71 7.55
CA SER A 182 5.71 -8.31 7.97
C SER A 182 6.04 -8.19 9.46
N GLN A 183 5.39 -8.99 10.30
CA GLN A 183 5.68 -9.04 11.74
C GLN A 183 7.08 -9.60 12.01
N GLU A 184 7.46 -10.69 11.32
CA GLU A 184 8.81 -11.28 11.44
C GLU A 184 9.89 -10.27 11.04
N LEU A 185 9.71 -9.56 9.90
CA LEU A 185 10.64 -8.54 9.45
C LEU A 185 10.72 -7.38 10.46
N ALA A 186 9.58 -6.90 10.95
CA ALA A 186 9.53 -5.83 11.94
C ALA A 186 10.21 -6.19 13.26
N MET A 187 10.09 -7.45 13.72
CA MET A 187 10.75 -7.94 14.94
C MET A 187 12.26 -8.11 14.78
N ARG A 188 12.75 -8.32 13.56
CA ARG A 188 14.20 -8.44 13.25
C ARG A 188 14.86 -7.09 12.97
N ALA A 189 14.08 -6.09 12.58
CA ALA A 189 14.60 -4.82 12.11
C ALA A 189 15.30 -4.02 13.22
N ASP A 190 16.57 -3.68 13.02
CA ASP A 190 17.31 -2.72 13.83
C ASP A 190 16.84 -1.28 13.55
N VAL A 191 16.40 -1.05 12.30
CA VAL A 191 15.86 0.21 11.83
C VAL A 191 14.60 -0.04 11.00
N MET A 192 13.53 0.71 11.29
CA MET A 192 12.33 0.75 10.46
C MET A 192 12.08 2.17 9.96
N LEU A 193 11.91 2.31 8.64
CA LEU A 193 11.52 3.54 7.97
C LEU A 193 10.01 3.50 7.75
N VAL A 194 9.25 4.38 8.39
CA VAL A 194 7.79 4.50 8.23
C VAL A 194 7.47 5.70 7.35
N LEU A 195 6.95 5.45 6.17
CA LEU A 195 6.87 6.44 5.09
C LEU A 195 5.44 6.63 4.60
N GLY A 196 4.93 7.86 4.64
CA GLY A 196 3.66 8.24 4.04
C GLY A 196 2.44 7.51 4.59
N THR A 197 2.40 7.22 5.89
CA THR A 197 1.26 6.58 6.54
C THR A 197 0.87 7.30 7.83
N SER A 198 -0.43 7.44 8.06
CA SER A 198 -0.99 8.02 9.29
C SER A 198 -0.99 7.04 10.49
N LEU A 199 -0.67 5.75 10.26
CA LEU A 199 -0.72 4.69 11.27
C LEU A 199 -2.06 4.61 12.02
N THR A 200 -3.17 4.68 11.29
CA THR A 200 -4.53 4.65 11.87
C THR A 200 -5.31 3.36 11.57
N VAL A 201 -4.91 2.57 10.57
CA VAL A 201 -5.61 1.34 10.16
C VAL A 201 -5.00 0.13 10.83
N PHE A 202 -5.70 -0.43 11.81
CA PHE A 202 -5.29 -1.65 12.49
C PHE A 202 -5.80 -2.91 11.75
N PRO A 203 -5.04 -4.03 11.84
CA PRO A 203 -3.85 -4.26 12.68
C PRO A 203 -2.52 -3.78 12.06
N ALA A 204 -2.46 -3.39 10.78
CA ALA A 204 -1.22 -2.99 10.09
C ALA A 204 -0.49 -1.84 10.79
N ALA A 205 -1.21 -0.82 11.30
CA ALA A 205 -0.65 0.32 12.05
C ALA A 205 0.15 -0.09 13.30
N GLY A 206 -0.05 -1.31 13.80
CA GLY A 206 0.68 -1.85 14.95
C GLY A 206 2.08 -2.38 14.62
N ILE A 207 2.39 -2.66 13.36
CA ILE A 207 3.64 -3.30 12.94
C ILE A 207 4.90 -2.55 13.40
N PRO A 208 5.02 -1.20 13.29
CA PRO A 208 6.23 -0.50 13.74
C PRO A 208 6.50 -0.60 15.24
N ARG A 209 5.46 -0.87 16.03
CA ARG A 209 5.61 -1.08 17.49
C ARG A 209 6.44 -2.33 17.80
N LEU A 210 6.43 -3.34 16.93
CA LEU A 210 7.21 -4.56 17.10
C LEU A 210 8.71 -4.26 17.04
N THR A 211 9.14 -3.39 16.12
CA THR A 211 10.54 -2.92 16.05
C THR A 211 10.93 -2.17 17.32
N LEU A 212 10.10 -1.26 17.79
CA LEU A 212 10.35 -0.54 19.06
C LEU A 212 10.45 -1.47 20.26
N GLN A 213 9.55 -2.45 20.37
CA GLN A 213 9.55 -3.46 21.46
C GLN A 213 10.79 -4.33 21.46
N LYS A 214 11.41 -4.54 20.32
CA LYS A 214 12.69 -5.28 20.18
C LYS A 214 13.92 -4.39 20.34
N GLY A 215 13.75 -3.11 20.64
CA GLY A 215 14.84 -2.15 20.84
C GLY A 215 15.39 -1.53 19.56
N GLY A 216 14.76 -1.80 18.42
CA GLY A 216 15.07 -1.15 17.14
C GLY A 216 14.65 0.32 17.10
N LYS A 217 15.20 1.06 16.16
CA LYS A 217 14.88 2.46 15.92
C LYS A 217 13.83 2.59 14.83
N VAL A 218 12.84 3.43 15.05
CA VAL A 218 11.86 3.80 14.04
C VAL A 218 12.06 5.26 13.65
N PHE A 219 12.05 5.55 12.35
CA PHE A 219 12.04 6.89 11.80
C PHE A 219 10.75 7.06 10.98
N ILE A 220 10.04 8.15 11.19
CA ILE A 220 8.79 8.46 10.46
C ILE A 220 9.03 9.60 9.50
N VAL A 221 8.62 9.42 8.24
CA VAL A 221 8.54 10.50 7.25
C VAL A 221 7.11 10.62 6.79
N ASN A 222 6.40 11.59 7.33
CA ASN A 222 4.97 11.80 7.05
C ASN A 222 4.59 13.26 7.27
N ALA A 223 3.78 13.83 6.38
CA ALA A 223 3.36 15.23 6.45
C ALA A 223 2.48 15.55 7.67
N GLN A 224 1.81 14.55 8.21
CA GLN A 224 0.91 14.69 9.38
C GLN A 224 1.46 13.92 10.57
N PRO A 225 1.19 14.38 11.81
CA PRO A 225 1.58 13.64 13.01
C PRO A 225 0.95 12.26 13.08
N THR A 226 1.65 11.33 13.73
CA THR A 226 1.18 9.97 13.98
C THR A 226 1.10 9.68 15.49
N SER A 227 0.43 8.58 15.85
CA SER A 227 0.36 8.13 17.24
C SER A 227 1.71 7.65 17.82
N LEU A 228 2.72 7.46 16.97
CA LEU A 228 4.04 6.94 17.37
C LEU A 228 5.12 8.02 17.49
N ASP A 229 4.88 9.26 17.09
CA ASP A 229 5.90 10.33 17.03
C ASP A 229 6.69 10.50 18.32
N LYS A 230 6.04 10.30 19.48
CA LYS A 230 6.68 10.43 20.80
C LYS A 230 7.67 9.32 21.16
N TYR A 231 7.67 8.22 20.40
CA TYR A 231 8.40 6.99 20.73
C TYR A 231 9.50 6.67 19.71
N VAL A 232 9.61 7.46 18.63
CA VAL A 232 10.51 7.18 17.51
C VAL A 232 11.81 7.97 17.59
N ALA A 233 12.81 7.54 16.85
CA ALA A 233 14.13 8.16 16.82
C ALA A 233 14.17 9.48 16.04
N GLY A 234 13.20 9.72 15.15
CA GLY A 234 13.05 10.97 14.42
C GLY A 234 11.78 11.01 13.57
N CYS A 235 11.24 12.23 13.41
CA CYS A 235 10.10 12.52 12.55
C CYS A 235 10.49 13.60 11.55
N PHE A 236 10.11 13.40 10.29
CA PHE A 236 10.38 14.30 9.17
C PHE A 236 9.11 14.51 8.35
N PRO A 237 8.84 15.72 7.88
CA PRO A 237 7.56 15.99 7.21
C PRO A 237 7.56 15.68 5.72
N ASP A 238 8.72 15.60 5.05
CA ASP A 238 8.83 15.65 3.59
C ASP A 238 9.43 14.39 2.98
N LEU A 239 8.61 13.69 2.18
CA LEU A 239 8.99 12.48 1.45
C LEU A 239 9.87 12.76 0.22
N ALA A 240 9.77 13.94 -0.38
CA ALA A 240 10.63 14.29 -1.51
C ALA A 240 12.04 14.60 -1.03
N GLU A 241 12.19 15.34 0.09
CA GLU A 241 13.50 15.56 0.73
C GLU A 241 14.13 14.25 1.23
N PHE A 242 13.32 13.34 1.81
CA PHE A 242 13.78 11.99 2.17
C PHE A 242 14.34 11.25 0.95
N SER A 243 13.59 11.22 -0.15
CA SER A 243 14.03 10.52 -1.36
C SER A 243 15.34 11.10 -1.91
N ALA A 244 15.45 12.42 -1.97
CA ALA A 244 16.68 13.09 -2.41
C ALA A 244 17.88 12.78 -1.49
N ALA A 245 17.67 12.74 -0.16
CA ALA A 245 18.70 12.40 0.81
C ALA A 245 19.20 10.95 0.65
N ILE A 246 18.28 10.00 0.41
CA ILE A 246 18.65 8.59 0.14
C ILE A 246 19.43 8.48 -1.17
N GLU A 247 18.95 9.10 -2.25
CA GLU A 247 19.64 9.09 -3.55
C GLU A 247 21.07 9.64 -3.43
N ALA A 248 21.26 10.73 -2.69
CA ALA A 248 22.59 11.33 -2.47
C ALA A 248 23.50 10.46 -1.58
N ALA A 249 22.94 9.77 -0.59
CA ALA A 249 23.72 9.02 0.38
C ALA A 249 24.12 7.62 -0.11
N PHE A 250 23.34 7.01 -1.01
CA PHE A 250 23.52 5.63 -1.48
C PHE A 250 23.70 5.57 -3.01
N ALA A 251 24.25 6.63 -3.61
CA ALA A 251 24.54 6.75 -5.05
C ALA A 251 25.57 5.73 -5.54
#